data_877c8da7765e870cb430347b89ed1dad
#
_entry.id   877c8da7765e870cb430347b89ed1dad
#
_cell.length_a   1.000
_cell.length_b   1.000
_cell.length_c   1.000
_cell.angle_alpha   90.00
_cell.angle_beta   90.00
_cell.angle_gamma   90.00
#
_symmetry.space_group_name_H-M   'P 1'
#
loop_
_entity.id
_entity.type
_entity.pdbx_description
1 polymer ?
#
loop_
_entity_poly.entity_id
_entity_poly.type
_entity_poly.pdbx_seq_one_letter_code
_entity_poly.pdbx_strand_id
1 'polypeptide(L)'
;MSTFTDTLMNGNKGTFKASTLTPMQKLTLKFVVFSLIYYAFAVIEGMLMRINLAHPMSLFGTEEDGFKRYFAMLTAHPLVGIFGASYLMVFGAFLFLVPFLMKKPLWSFKMANWTLWLIVGGVFTFWADGFLTHYAPAYTLYWPLPADFDQFNPVSGALFIVGIAVVMVGTLLYVINLFKTITYTPKGWTRQRPGALLGDALGLTSWKRLFQGRLSFHKEQEHLVSLPVAAIARGSVDVLFNVLIITFTGVLILVFMVAKIFGHDLSHSSIDALLYKNWYWWGLDLVADGLVLVFVAGAWYLLAQLITGRDVFMARWARFALGLELVVSWTVWSHHLLSDQAQPAALKMGSGEFVTAFELITQGLAFFITMVTLWKARPLQMTFPLKFLIGGLLGFALAVPAGIMQADAGLNRVLHNTQWIVGPHVHVAVLVGLTMTLYAAVYFLFPIVTNGAELWSKKLANVHFWTHLVGGIGMGAFMGMAGLQGMLRRHVYTDGEFRWEMILAAVSGSLLAVALACFLINIVMTLGLKGALGIFTRSASPSSEIVPGSDLAVQATDEAPATESTETESTDA
;
A
#
# COMPACT_ATOMS: atom_id res chain seq x y z
N MET A 1 -5.60 6.01 29.19
CA MET A 1 -6.22 5.60 27.90
C MET A 1 -7.64 6.12 27.70
N SER A 2 -8.51 6.18 28.72
CA SER A 2 -9.85 6.81 28.59
C SER A 2 -9.78 8.26 28.10
N THR A 3 -8.87 9.06 28.63
CA THR A 3 -8.68 10.47 28.24
C THR A 3 -8.21 10.67 26.79
N PHE A 4 -7.44 9.73 26.20
CA PHE A 4 -7.00 9.80 24.80
C PHE A 4 -8.15 9.50 23.83
N THR A 5 -8.90 8.44 24.11
CA THR A 5 -10.13 8.09 23.37
C THR A 5 -11.20 9.17 23.55
N ASP A 6 -11.35 9.73 24.76
CA ASP A 6 -12.32 10.79 25.03
C ASP A 6 -11.95 12.12 24.35
N THR A 7 -10.66 12.47 24.27
CA THR A 7 -10.17 13.64 23.53
C THR A 7 -10.32 13.46 22.02
N LEU A 8 -10.09 12.24 21.50
CA LEU A 8 -10.33 11.90 20.09
C LEU A 8 -11.82 11.85 19.74
N MET A 9 -12.67 11.44 20.69
CA MET A 9 -14.12 11.31 20.50
C MET A 9 -14.90 12.59 20.80
N ASN A 10 -14.35 13.47 21.66
CA ASN A 10 -14.97 14.75 22.07
C ASN A 10 -14.22 15.95 21.49
N GLY A 11 -13.77 15.85 20.23
CA GLY A 11 -13.05 16.92 19.53
C GLY A 11 -13.70 18.29 19.74
N ASN A 12 -12.88 19.29 19.93
CA ASN A 12 -13.30 20.65 20.11
C ASN A 12 -14.14 21.11 18.90
N LYS A 13 -15.41 21.40 19.05
CA LYS A 13 -16.34 21.85 17.99
C LYS A 13 -15.95 23.20 17.36
N GLY A 14 -14.66 23.48 17.27
CA GLY A 14 -14.10 24.66 16.63
C GLY A 14 -14.00 24.49 15.12
N THR A 15 -14.19 25.57 14.38
CA THR A 15 -13.88 25.64 12.95
C THR A 15 -12.41 25.28 12.71
N PHE A 16 -12.16 24.30 11.82
CA PHE A 16 -10.81 23.90 11.42
C PHE A 16 -9.99 25.11 10.93
N LYS A 17 -8.77 25.27 11.44
CA LYS A 17 -7.84 26.33 11.03
C LYS A 17 -6.51 25.73 10.58
N ALA A 18 -6.23 25.74 9.28
CA ALA A 18 -4.98 25.23 8.73
C ALA A 18 -3.72 25.96 9.27
N SER A 19 -3.87 27.19 9.80
CA SER A 19 -2.77 27.96 10.42
C SER A 19 -2.26 27.34 11.73
N THR A 20 -3.08 26.52 12.42
CA THR A 20 -2.69 25.85 13.67
C THR A 20 -1.93 24.54 13.43
N LEU A 21 -1.88 24.05 12.19
CA LEU A 21 -1.21 22.80 11.85
C LEU A 21 0.30 22.96 11.81
N THR A 22 1.00 21.96 12.36
CA THR A 22 2.44 21.83 12.22
C THR A 22 2.83 21.57 10.76
N PRO A 23 4.08 21.85 10.35
CA PRO A 23 4.57 21.53 9.01
C PRO A 23 4.37 20.04 8.65
N MET A 24 4.57 19.13 9.63
CA MET A 24 4.41 17.69 9.42
C MET A 24 2.95 17.30 9.19
N GLN A 25 2.00 17.83 9.95
CA GLN A 25 0.58 17.62 9.73
C GLN A 25 0.14 18.10 8.33
N LYS A 26 0.58 19.30 7.92
CA LYS A 26 0.32 19.79 6.55
C LYS A 26 0.92 18.91 5.49
N LEU A 27 2.14 18.41 5.68
CA LEU A 27 2.78 17.52 4.72
C LEU A 27 2.02 16.19 4.60
N THR A 28 1.63 15.59 5.71
CA THR A 28 0.81 14.36 5.73
C THR A 28 -0.52 14.56 5.00
N LEU A 29 -1.21 15.67 5.25
CA LEU A 29 -2.45 16.00 4.53
C LEU A 29 -2.22 16.20 3.02
N LYS A 30 -1.09 16.77 2.59
CA LYS A 30 -0.74 16.87 1.16
C LYS A 30 -0.57 15.49 0.53
N PHE A 31 0.12 14.57 1.20
CA PHE A 31 0.24 13.17 0.75
C PHE A 31 -1.15 12.53 0.56
N VAL A 32 -2.04 12.70 1.53
CA VAL A 32 -3.43 12.19 1.45
C VAL A 32 -4.18 12.82 0.27
N VAL A 33 -4.10 14.13 0.08
CA VAL A 33 -4.79 14.82 -1.03
C VAL A 33 -4.33 14.31 -2.38
N PHE A 34 -3.01 14.24 -2.63
CA PHE A 34 -2.50 13.75 -3.91
C PHE A 34 -2.74 12.26 -4.13
N SER A 35 -2.68 11.45 -3.06
CA SER A 35 -3.11 10.06 -3.11
C SER A 35 -4.56 9.92 -3.58
N LEU A 36 -5.48 10.72 -3.04
CA LEU A 36 -6.90 10.69 -3.41
C LEU A 36 -7.14 11.18 -4.85
N ILE A 37 -6.35 12.15 -5.33
CA ILE A 37 -6.41 12.58 -6.74
C ILE A 37 -6.03 11.42 -7.66
N TYR A 38 -4.92 10.72 -7.40
CA TYR A 38 -4.50 9.58 -8.20
C TYR A 38 -5.44 8.38 -8.03
N TYR A 39 -6.00 8.20 -6.84
CA TYR A 39 -7.04 7.18 -6.65
C TYR A 39 -8.28 7.47 -7.51
N ALA A 40 -8.67 8.74 -7.63
CA ALA A 40 -9.76 9.14 -8.53
C ALA A 40 -9.44 8.83 -9.99
N PHE A 41 -8.21 9.10 -10.44
CA PHE A 41 -7.77 8.72 -11.79
C PHE A 41 -7.89 7.21 -12.00
N ALA A 42 -7.34 6.41 -11.09
CA ALA A 42 -7.40 4.96 -11.18
C ALA A 42 -8.85 4.43 -11.20
N VAL A 43 -9.72 4.95 -10.33
CA VAL A 43 -11.15 4.55 -10.30
C VAL A 43 -11.86 4.90 -11.60
N ILE A 44 -11.65 6.10 -12.13
CA ILE A 44 -12.28 6.55 -13.39
C ILE A 44 -11.78 5.70 -14.56
N GLU A 45 -10.48 5.50 -14.69
CA GLU A 45 -9.90 4.67 -15.75
C GLU A 45 -10.40 3.22 -15.71
N GLY A 46 -10.42 2.62 -14.49
CA GLY A 46 -10.96 1.29 -14.31
C GLY A 46 -12.43 1.17 -14.71
N MET A 47 -13.24 2.15 -14.33
CA MET A 47 -14.65 2.22 -14.71
C MET A 47 -14.83 2.38 -16.23
N LEU A 48 -14.09 3.30 -16.86
CA LEU A 48 -14.16 3.53 -18.31
C LEU A 48 -13.74 2.29 -19.10
N MET A 49 -12.70 1.57 -18.65
CA MET A 49 -12.33 0.29 -19.27
C MET A 49 -13.45 -0.75 -19.18
N ARG A 50 -14.16 -0.84 -18.04
CA ARG A 50 -15.30 -1.78 -17.90
C ARG A 50 -16.46 -1.39 -18.81
N ILE A 51 -16.79 -0.10 -18.90
CA ILE A 51 -17.83 0.40 -19.79
C ILE A 51 -17.45 0.10 -21.25
N ASN A 52 -16.20 0.33 -21.64
CA ASN A 52 -15.74 0.05 -23.01
C ASN A 52 -15.78 -1.44 -23.36
N LEU A 53 -15.53 -2.34 -22.40
CA LEU A 53 -15.67 -3.78 -22.60
C LEU A 53 -17.15 -4.23 -22.61
N ALA A 54 -18.03 -3.54 -21.88
CA ALA A 54 -19.48 -3.79 -21.89
C ALA A 54 -20.16 -3.33 -23.21
N HIS A 55 -19.67 -2.23 -23.75
CA HIS A 55 -20.12 -1.64 -25.01
C HIS A 55 -18.91 -1.33 -25.88
N PRO A 56 -18.41 -2.33 -26.62
CA PRO A 56 -17.17 -2.21 -27.36
C PRO A 56 -17.16 -0.99 -28.28
N MET A 57 -16.06 -0.26 -28.26
CA MET A 57 -15.78 0.94 -29.08
C MET A 57 -16.72 2.13 -28.86
N SER A 58 -17.65 2.07 -27.89
CA SER A 58 -18.64 3.14 -27.69
C SER A 58 -18.08 4.43 -27.12
N LEU A 59 -16.99 4.34 -26.34
CA LEU A 59 -16.42 5.49 -25.61
C LEU A 59 -15.29 6.20 -26.35
N PHE A 60 -14.57 5.53 -27.25
CA PHE A 60 -13.27 6.01 -27.71
C PHE A 60 -13.20 6.32 -29.23
N GLY A 61 -14.29 6.17 -29.99
CA GLY A 61 -14.34 6.52 -31.38
C GLY A 61 -13.99 5.37 -32.33
N THR A 62 -13.13 5.63 -33.33
CA THR A 62 -12.74 4.63 -34.34
C THR A 62 -11.96 3.46 -33.71
N GLU A 63 -11.96 2.31 -34.36
CA GLU A 63 -11.31 1.10 -33.85
C GLU A 63 -9.85 1.34 -33.46
N GLU A 64 -9.05 1.98 -34.29
CA GLU A 64 -7.65 2.26 -34.03
C GLU A 64 -7.45 3.21 -32.85
N ASP A 65 -8.14 4.32 -32.81
CA ASP A 65 -8.06 5.28 -31.70
C ASP A 65 -8.64 4.71 -30.41
N GLY A 66 -9.67 3.88 -30.51
CA GLY A 66 -10.26 3.19 -29.37
C GLY A 66 -9.27 2.24 -28.71
N PHE A 67 -8.54 1.46 -29.48
CA PHE A 67 -7.49 0.57 -28.96
C PHE A 67 -6.36 1.36 -28.29
N LYS A 68 -5.85 2.40 -28.93
CA LYS A 68 -4.79 3.25 -28.36
C LYS A 68 -5.17 3.82 -26.99
N ARG A 69 -6.38 4.37 -26.87
CA ARG A 69 -6.89 4.93 -25.61
C ARG A 69 -7.15 3.87 -24.56
N TYR A 70 -7.69 2.72 -24.94
CA TYR A 70 -7.87 1.60 -24.02
C TYR A 70 -6.55 1.11 -23.44
N PHE A 71 -5.53 0.90 -24.28
CA PHE A 71 -4.21 0.45 -23.82
C PHE A 71 -3.45 1.53 -23.06
N ALA A 72 -3.67 2.82 -23.34
CA ALA A 72 -3.14 3.90 -22.50
C ALA A 72 -3.69 3.81 -21.07
N MET A 73 -5.02 3.62 -20.91
CA MET A 73 -5.63 3.40 -19.60
C MET A 73 -5.15 2.11 -18.94
N LEU A 74 -5.06 1.01 -19.69
CA LEU A 74 -4.59 -0.28 -19.19
C LEU A 74 -3.14 -0.19 -18.68
N THR A 75 -2.31 0.63 -19.29
CA THR A 75 -0.94 0.90 -18.88
C THR A 75 -0.89 1.78 -17.63
N ALA A 76 -1.66 2.88 -17.64
CA ALA A 76 -1.64 3.89 -16.59
C ALA A 76 -2.33 3.43 -15.29
N HIS A 77 -3.51 2.82 -15.38
CA HIS A 77 -4.37 2.47 -14.25
C HIS A 77 -3.66 1.74 -13.11
N PRO A 78 -2.92 0.62 -13.32
CA PRO A 78 -2.24 -0.07 -12.23
C PRO A 78 -1.09 0.74 -11.65
N LEU A 79 -0.32 1.45 -12.51
CA LEU A 79 0.83 2.25 -12.08
C LEU A 79 0.40 3.46 -11.26
N VAL A 80 -0.68 4.14 -11.68
CA VAL A 80 -1.28 5.26 -10.93
C VAL A 80 -1.89 4.78 -9.62
N GLY A 81 -2.55 3.62 -9.62
CA GLY A 81 -3.15 3.02 -8.43
C GLY A 81 -2.09 2.64 -7.38
N ILE A 82 -0.99 2.04 -7.80
CA ILE A 82 0.10 1.61 -6.91
C ILE A 82 0.98 2.80 -6.52
N PHE A 83 1.64 3.43 -7.48
CA PHE A 83 2.66 4.44 -7.19
C PHE A 83 2.07 5.81 -6.86
N GLY A 84 0.96 6.17 -7.48
CA GLY A 84 0.26 7.43 -7.20
C GLY A 84 -0.62 7.36 -5.96
N ALA A 85 -1.60 6.46 -5.93
CA ALA A 85 -2.55 6.40 -4.83
C ALA A 85 -1.97 5.72 -3.59
N SER A 86 -1.54 4.45 -3.72
CA SER A 86 -1.16 3.65 -2.55
C SER A 86 0.14 4.11 -1.90
N TYR A 87 1.21 4.37 -2.69
CA TYR A 87 2.48 4.83 -2.13
C TYR A 87 2.37 6.18 -1.44
N LEU A 88 1.69 7.15 -2.05
CA LEU A 88 1.52 8.46 -1.41
C LEU A 88 0.76 8.33 -0.08
N MET A 89 -0.32 7.53 -0.02
CA MET A 89 -1.07 7.32 1.21
C MET A 89 -0.21 6.70 2.30
N VAL A 90 0.46 5.60 1.96
CA VAL A 90 1.27 4.81 2.90
C VAL A 90 2.49 5.59 3.37
N PHE A 91 3.23 6.23 2.46
CA PHE A 91 4.43 6.98 2.82
C PHE A 91 4.11 8.22 3.65
N GLY A 92 3.02 8.93 3.30
CA GLY A 92 2.55 10.06 4.10
C GLY A 92 2.16 9.66 5.52
N ALA A 93 1.44 8.53 5.65
CA ALA A 93 1.07 7.97 6.95
C ALA A 93 2.31 7.55 7.77
N PHE A 94 3.26 6.85 7.17
CA PHE A 94 4.41 6.29 7.90
C PHE A 94 5.47 7.32 8.25
N LEU A 95 5.69 8.33 7.40
CA LEU A 95 6.53 9.48 7.76
C LEU A 95 5.97 10.29 8.94
N PHE A 96 4.67 10.19 9.21
CA PHE A 96 4.03 10.74 10.40
C PHE A 96 4.06 9.75 11.59
N LEU A 97 3.64 8.50 11.35
CA LEU A 97 3.46 7.49 12.41
C LEU A 97 4.76 7.01 13.03
N VAL A 98 5.84 6.82 12.26
CA VAL A 98 7.10 6.33 12.82
C VAL A 98 7.72 7.32 13.80
N PRO A 99 7.85 8.62 13.50
CA PRO A 99 8.22 9.63 14.50
C PRO A 99 7.32 9.63 15.73
N PHE A 100 5.99 9.56 15.51
CA PHE A 100 4.99 9.54 16.58
C PHE A 100 5.18 8.32 17.52
N LEU A 101 5.25 7.11 16.97
CA LEU A 101 5.40 5.87 17.73
C LEU A 101 6.77 5.76 18.43
N MET A 102 7.82 6.31 17.83
CA MET A 102 9.17 6.34 18.41
C MET A 102 9.41 7.56 19.31
N LYS A 103 8.41 8.43 19.46
CA LYS A 103 8.48 9.67 20.28
C LYS A 103 9.66 10.58 19.91
N LYS A 104 10.09 10.63 18.66
CA LYS A 104 11.21 11.45 18.19
C LYS A 104 10.89 12.15 16.86
N PRO A 105 11.55 13.29 16.54
CA PRO A 105 11.26 14.00 15.30
C PRO A 105 11.67 13.20 14.06
N LEU A 106 11.06 13.50 12.91
CA LEU A 106 11.46 12.98 11.61
C LEU A 106 12.90 13.41 11.29
N TRP A 107 13.72 12.50 10.77
CA TRP A 107 15.13 12.80 10.48
C TRP A 107 15.29 13.95 9.47
N SER A 108 14.49 13.99 8.41
CA SER A 108 14.54 15.06 7.40
C SER A 108 13.18 15.41 6.83
N PHE A 109 12.65 16.56 7.25
CA PHE A 109 11.43 17.14 6.66
C PHE A 109 11.62 17.50 5.19
N LYS A 110 12.81 18.04 4.82
CA LYS A 110 13.12 18.38 3.43
C LYS A 110 13.04 17.16 2.52
N MET A 111 13.59 16.02 2.96
CA MET A 111 13.56 14.78 2.22
C MET A 111 12.14 14.24 2.07
N ALA A 112 11.33 14.29 3.13
CA ALA A 112 9.91 13.90 3.07
C ALA A 112 9.12 14.78 2.08
N ASN A 113 9.40 16.07 2.02
CA ASN A 113 8.77 16.96 1.05
C ASN A 113 9.22 16.64 -0.40
N TRP A 114 10.49 16.31 -0.63
CA TRP A 114 10.95 15.84 -1.93
C TRP A 114 10.32 14.50 -2.32
N THR A 115 10.17 13.55 -1.40
CA THR A 115 9.42 12.30 -1.63
C THR A 115 8.04 12.58 -2.23
N LEU A 116 7.28 13.49 -1.61
CA LEU A 116 5.96 13.88 -2.11
C LEU A 116 6.02 14.36 -3.57
N TRP A 117 6.82 15.39 -3.83
CA TRP A 117 6.78 16.07 -5.13
C TRP A 117 7.40 15.26 -6.27
N LEU A 118 8.41 14.43 -5.98
CA LEU A 118 8.96 13.52 -6.98
C LEU A 118 7.96 12.43 -7.37
N ILE A 119 7.26 11.84 -6.40
CA ILE A 119 6.24 10.83 -6.72
C ILE A 119 5.08 11.49 -7.48
N VAL A 120 4.56 12.62 -7.00
CA VAL A 120 3.49 13.34 -7.71
C VAL A 120 3.91 13.70 -9.14
N GLY A 121 5.09 14.30 -9.32
CA GLY A 121 5.57 14.70 -10.65
C GLY A 121 5.84 13.51 -11.56
N GLY A 122 6.49 12.46 -11.06
CA GLY A 122 6.82 11.27 -11.86
C GLY A 122 5.59 10.50 -12.30
N VAL A 123 4.60 10.32 -11.40
CA VAL A 123 3.32 9.69 -11.76
C VAL A 123 2.57 10.50 -12.82
N PHE A 124 2.51 11.83 -12.65
CA PHE A 124 1.88 12.69 -13.64
C PHE A 124 2.59 12.60 -15.01
N THR A 125 3.92 12.53 -15.01
CA THR A 125 4.72 12.46 -16.24
C THR A 125 4.41 11.21 -17.04
N PHE A 126 4.50 10.01 -16.47
CA PHE A 126 4.23 8.79 -17.22
C PHE A 126 2.73 8.65 -17.58
N TRP A 127 1.84 9.12 -16.71
CA TRP A 127 0.41 9.14 -17.00
C TRP A 127 0.07 10.04 -18.18
N ALA A 128 0.52 11.30 -18.17
CA ALA A 128 0.27 12.26 -19.24
C ALA A 128 0.89 11.83 -20.56
N ASP A 129 2.12 11.31 -20.53
CA ASP A 129 2.82 10.81 -21.72
C ASP A 129 2.03 9.66 -22.36
N GLY A 130 1.58 8.67 -21.59
CA GLY A 130 0.80 7.55 -22.10
C GLY A 130 -0.47 7.96 -22.87
N PHE A 131 -1.16 8.99 -22.39
CA PHE A 131 -2.37 9.51 -23.07
C PHE A 131 -2.07 10.47 -24.23
N LEU A 132 -1.03 11.29 -24.12
CA LEU A 132 -0.72 12.31 -25.14
C LEU A 132 0.01 11.73 -26.35
N THR A 133 0.86 10.74 -26.12
CA THR A 133 1.75 10.17 -27.15
C THR A 133 1.37 8.76 -27.55
N HIS A 134 0.42 8.16 -26.81
CA HIS A 134 0.02 6.76 -26.97
C HIS A 134 1.14 5.74 -26.70
N TYR A 135 2.15 6.08 -25.91
CA TYR A 135 3.12 5.11 -25.44
C TYR A 135 2.46 4.22 -24.38
N ALA A 136 1.99 3.07 -24.81
CA ALA A 136 1.15 2.19 -24.00
C ALA A 136 1.56 0.71 -24.11
N PRO A 137 2.79 0.34 -23.67
CA PRO A 137 3.33 -1.02 -23.77
C PRO A 137 2.77 -1.98 -22.72
N ALA A 138 1.63 -1.67 -22.11
CA ALA A 138 1.05 -2.24 -20.90
C ALA A 138 1.94 -2.04 -19.65
N TYR A 139 1.33 -2.09 -18.46
CA TYR A 139 2.05 -1.92 -17.18
C TYR A 139 3.09 -3.00 -16.91
N THR A 140 3.01 -4.14 -17.61
CA THR A 140 3.93 -5.26 -17.48
C THR A 140 5.24 -5.08 -18.23
N LEU A 141 5.36 -4.08 -19.09
CA LEU A 141 6.56 -3.72 -19.86
C LEU A 141 7.30 -4.96 -20.43
N TYR A 142 6.56 -5.97 -20.91
CA TYR A 142 7.18 -7.21 -21.39
C TYR A 142 8.03 -6.99 -22.62
N TRP A 143 9.29 -7.41 -22.52
CA TRP A 143 10.19 -7.40 -23.66
C TRP A 143 9.67 -8.30 -24.82
N PRO A 144 9.73 -7.86 -26.10
CA PRO A 144 10.35 -6.61 -26.60
C PRO A 144 9.42 -5.40 -26.68
N LEU A 145 8.15 -5.49 -26.27
CA LEU A 145 7.12 -4.48 -26.51
C LEU A 145 7.51 -3.04 -26.14
N PRO A 146 8.20 -2.77 -25.00
CA PRO A 146 8.61 -1.39 -24.69
C PRO A 146 9.54 -0.77 -25.71
N ALA A 147 10.30 -1.56 -26.45
CA ALA A 147 11.26 -1.13 -27.49
C ALA A 147 10.79 -1.45 -28.91
N ASP A 148 9.48 -1.65 -29.10
CA ASP A 148 8.87 -1.80 -30.42
C ASP A 148 8.70 -0.42 -31.08
N PHE A 149 9.75 0.00 -31.81
CA PHE A 149 9.81 1.33 -32.43
C PHE A 149 8.98 1.45 -33.71
N ASP A 150 8.39 0.37 -34.19
CA ASP A 150 7.39 0.42 -35.25
C ASP A 150 6.05 0.89 -34.71
N GLN A 151 5.75 0.62 -33.44
CA GLN A 151 4.53 1.03 -32.76
C GLN A 151 4.71 2.30 -31.91
N PHE A 152 5.88 2.49 -31.28
CA PHE A 152 6.09 3.53 -30.28
C PHE A 152 7.23 4.49 -30.64
N ASN A 153 7.00 5.76 -30.38
CA ASN A 153 8.04 6.78 -30.50
C ASN A 153 9.07 6.62 -29.36
N PRO A 154 10.39 6.51 -29.66
CA PRO A 154 11.40 6.31 -28.63
C PRO A 154 11.55 7.49 -27.68
N VAL A 155 11.24 8.74 -28.09
CA VAL A 155 11.27 9.91 -27.20
C VAL A 155 10.18 9.80 -26.14
N SER A 156 8.96 9.40 -26.55
CA SER A 156 7.85 9.14 -25.62
C SER A 156 8.20 8.02 -24.66
N GLY A 157 8.71 6.90 -25.18
CA GLY A 157 9.17 5.82 -24.32
C GLY A 157 10.20 6.26 -23.29
N ALA A 158 11.18 7.08 -23.70
CA ALA A 158 12.16 7.63 -22.80
C ALA A 158 11.52 8.52 -21.71
N LEU A 159 10.56 9.38 -22.09
CA LEU A 159 9.85 10.25 -21.14
C LEU A 159 9.03 9.44 -20.12
N PHE A 160 8.34 8.40 -20.57
CA PHE A 160 7.58 7.49 -19.73
C PHE A 160 8.51 6.81 -18.68
N ILE A 161 9.64 6.25 -19.14
CA ILE A 161 10.61 5.58 -18.25
C ILE A 161 11.27 6.58 -17.29
N VAL A 162 11.56 7.81 -17.73
CA VAL A 162 12.04 8.87 -16.84
C VAL A 162 10.99 9.20 -15.76
N GLY A 163 9.70 9.24 -16.11
CA GLY A 163 8.62 9.40 -15.13
C GLY A 163 8.66 8.31 -14.04
N ILE A 164 8.81 7.05 -14.43
CA ILE A 164 8.98 5.93 -13.48
C ILE A 164 10.25 6.12 -12.64
N ALA A 165 11.39 6.47 -13.25
CA ALA A 165 12.65 6.68 -12.54
C ALA A 165 12.52 7.79 -11.48
N VAL A 166 11.83 8.88 -11.77
CA VAL A 166 11.55 9.97 -10.81
C VAL A 166 10.73 9.47 -9.63
N VAL A 167 9.72 8.60 -9.85
CA VAL A 167 8.98 7.93 -8.78
C VAL A 167 9.92 7.08 -7.93
N MET A 168 10.79 6.30 -8.55
CA MET A 168 11.75 5.44 -7.83
C MET A 168 12.72 6.27 -6.97
N VAL A 169 13.20 7.41 -7.46
CA VAL A 169 14.02 8.34 -6.66
C VAL A 169 13.22 8.87 -5.46
N GLY A 170 11.98 9.29 -5.66
CA GLY A 170 11.10 9.72 -4.57
C GLY A 170 10.90 8.62 -3.51
N THR A 171 10.69 7.39 -3.96
CA THR A 171 10.55 6.21 -3.11
C THR A 171 11.83 5.89 -2.34
N LEU A 172 12.99 5.98 -2.99
CA LEU A 172 14.29 5.81 -2.32
C LEU A 172 14.51 6.86 -1.22
N LEU A 173 14.13 8.12 -1.46
CA LEU A 173 14.20 9.16 -0.43
C LEU A 173 13.29 8.85 0.77
N TYR A 174 12.09 8.30 0.53
CA TYR A 174 11.23 7.80 1.60
C TYR A 174 11.94 6.74 2.43
N VAL A 175 12.48 5.69 1.80
CA VAL A 175 13.16 4.58 2.48
C VAL A 175 14.34 5.07 3.32
N ILE A 176 15.21 5.91 2.74
CA ILE A 176 16.35 6.49 3.45
C ILE A 176 15.89 7.30 4.66
N ASN A 177 14.89 8.16 4.50
CA ASN A 177 14.37 9.00 5.57
C ASN A 177 13.77 8.17 6.71
N LEU A 178 13.02 7.12 6.36
CA LEU A 178 12.41 6.19 7.31
C LEU A 178 13.48 5.47 8.16
N PHE A 179 14.45 4.81 7.52
CA PHE A 179 15.49 4.08 8.24
C PHE A 179 16.40 5.01 9.05
N LYS A 180 16.71 6.19 8.53
CA LYS A 180 17.39 7.22 9.31
C LYS A 180 16.55 7.68 10.50
N THR A 181 15.25 7.86 10.34
CA THR A 181 14.34 8.21 11.45
C THR A 181 14.34 7.12 12.53
N ILE A 182 14.34 5.85 12.14
CA ILE A 182 14.41 4.74 13.10
C ILE A 182 15.75 4.72 13.84
N THR A 183 16.86 4.99 13.17
CA THR A 183 18.21 4.72 13.68
C THR A 183 18.94 5.92 14.28
N TYR A 184 18.58 7.17 13.92
CA TYR A 184 19.30 8.34 14.44
C TYR A 184 18.93 8.64 15.90
N THR A 185 19.83 9.30 16.61
CA THR A 185 19.58 9.85 17.94
C THR A 185 19.50 11.35 17.85
N PRO A 186 18.35 11.98 18.20
CA PRO A 186 18.23 13.43 18.21
C PRO A 186 19.24 14.08 19.18
N LYS A 187 19.65 15.33 18.90
CA LYS A 187 20.55 16.08 19.76
C LYS A 187 19.94 16.25 21.16
N GLY A 188 20.70 15.94 22.20
CA GLY A 188 20.24 16.01 23.60
C GLY A 188 19.56 14.75 24.12
N TRP A 189 19.44 13.69 23.31
CA TRP A 189 18.83 12.43 23.72
C TRP A 189 19.89 11.40 24.13
N THR A 190 19.48 10.40 24.96
CA THR A 190 20.35 9.27 25.29
C THR A 190 20.68 8.48 24.03
N ARG A 191 21.98 8.30 23.79
CA ARG A 191 22.48 7.62 22.59
C ARG A 191 22.04 6.16 22.54
N GLN A 192 21.23 5.82 21.55
CA GLN A 192 20.87 4.45 21.20
C GLN A 192 21.85 3.91 20.15
N ARG A 193 22.11 2.61 20.17
CA ARG A 193 22.97 1.96 19.15
C ARG A 193 22.18 1.79 17.84
N PRO A 194 22.54 2.46 16.73
CA PRO A 194 21.78 2.38 15.48
C PRO A 194 21.61 0.95 14.96
N GLY A 195 22.66 0.12 15.05
CA GLY A 195 22.60 -1.28 14.64
C GLY A 195 21.66 -2.15 15.48
N ALA A 196 21.47 -1.83 16.76
CA ALA A 196 20.53 -2.54 17.62
C ALA A 196 19.07 -2.19 17.24
N LEU A 197 18.78 -0.91 16.98
CA LEU A 197 17.47 -0.44 16.51
C LEU A 197 17.12 -1.06 15.16
N LEU A 198 18.06 -1.04 14.20
CA LEU A 198 17.87 -1.64 12.89
C LEU A 198 17.69 -3.16 13.00
N GLY A 199 18.52 -3.83 13.79
CA GLY A 199 18.43 -5.27 14.00
C GLY A 199 17.10 -5.71 14.62
N ASP A 200 16.55 -4.93 15.54
CA ASP A 200 15.24 -5.20 16.13
C ASP A 200 14.09 -4.89 15.13
N ALA A 201 14.17 -3.78 14.42
CA ALA A 201 13.21 -3.41 13.39
C ALA A 201 13.11 -4.48 12.28
N LEU A 202 14.24 -5.02 11.83
CA LEU A 202 14.30 -6.05 10.79
C LEU A 202 14.11 -7.49 11.34
N GLY A 203 13.98 -7.66 12.66
CA GLY A 203 13.76 -8.96 13.27
C GLY A 203 15.02 -9.80 13.50
N LEU A 204 16.21 -9.28 13.20
CA LEU A 204 17.49 -10.00 13.39
C LEU A 204 17.73 -10.39 14.86
N THR A 205 17.24 -9.58 15.79
CA THR A 205 17.30 -9.90 17.24
C THR A 205 16.46 -11.13 17.55
N SER A 206 15.26 -11.26 16.99
CA SER A 206 14.38 -12.41 17.17
C SER A 206 14.98 -13.69 16.58
N TRP A 207 15.52 -13.63 15.36
CA TRP A 207 16.21 -14.73 14.70
C TRP A 207 17.46 -15.19 15.46
N LYS A 208 18.30 -14.24 15.88
CA LYS A 208 19.50 -14.56 16.69
C LYS A 208 19.15 -15.37 17.93
N ARG A 209 18.08 -15.03 18.63
CA ARG A 209 17.65 -15.73 19.85
C ARG A 209 17.02 -17.08 19.57
N LEU A 210 16.30 -17.22 18.45
CA LEU A 210 15.81 -18.50 17.96
C LEU A 210 16.98 -19.48 17.75
N PHE A 211 18.02 -19.06 17.03
CA PHE A 211 19.21 -19.88 16.78
C PHE A 211 20.05 -20.16 18.04
N GLN A 212 19.91 -19.37 19.10
CA GLN A 212 20.56 -19.63 20.39
C GLN A 212 19.77 -20.60 21.28
N GLY A 213 18.72 -21.24 20.77
CA GLY A 213 17.87 -22.15 21.54
C GLY A 213 17.01 -21.46 22.61
N ARG A 214 17.00 -20.14 22.63
CA ARG A 214 16.16 -19.33 23.51
C ARG A 214 14.83 -19.08 22.84
N LEU A 215 14.00 -20.11 22.71
CA LEU A 215 12.66 -20.07 22.12
C LEU A 215 11.65 -19.22 22.91
N SER A 216 12.00 -18.71 24.08
CA SER A 216 11.15 -17.72 24.74
C SER A 216 11.17 -16.46 23.87
N PHE A 217 10.20 -16.36 22.96
CA PHE A 217 9.87 -15.12 22.31
C PHE A 217 9.70 -14.05 23.39
N HIS A 218 10.52 -12.98 23.33
CA HIS A 218 10.58 -11.99 24.41
C HIS A 218 9.23 -11.32 24.61
N LYS A 219 9.03 -10.83 25.81
CA LYS A 219 7.92 -9.91 26.11
C LYS A 219 8.06 -8.70 25.18
N GLU A 220 6.94 -8.14 24.72
CA GLU A 220 6.94 -6.96 23.83
C GLU A 220 7.77 -5.80 24.39
N GLN A 221 7.81 -5.65 25.70
CA GLN A 221 8.61 -4.66 26.44
C GLN A 221 10.13 -4.77 26.25
N GLU A 222 10.62 -5.92 25.78
CA GLU A 222 12.06 -6.13 25.52
C GLU A 222 12.50 -5.67 24.13
N HIS A 223 11.58 -5.22 23.29
CA HIS A 223 11.87 -4.72 21.97
C HIS A 223 12.15 -3.22 21.97
N LEU A 224 13.15 -2.81 21.17
CA LEU A 224 13.54 -1.41 21.01
C LEU A 224 12.58 -0.63 20.09
N VAL A 225 11.86 -1.33 19.23
CA VAL A 225 10.86 -0.75 18.34
C VAL A 225 9.53 -1.49 18.49
N SER A 226 8.42 -0.76 18.42
CA SER A 226 7.09 -1.36 18.49
C SER A 226 6.79 -2.28 17.30
N LEU A 227 5.84 -3.19 17.46
CA LEU A 227 5.44 -4.11 16.39
C LEU A 227 5.02 -3.39 15.09
N PRO A 228 4.22 -2.30 15.12
CA PRO A 228 3.92 -1.54 13.90
C PRO A 228 5.16 -0.92 13.23
N VAL A 229 6.10 -0.37 13.99
CA VAL A 229 7.35 0.18 13.44
C VAL A 229 8.19 -0.93 12.79
N ALA A 230 8.23 -2.12 13.39
CA ALA A 230 8.91 -3.28 12.81
C ALA A 230 8.26 -3.73 11.49
N ALA A 231 6.92 -3.73 11.39
CA ALA A 231 6.22 -4.03 10.15
C ALA A 231 6.53 -2.99 9.06
N ILE A 232 6.43 -1.69 9.39
CA ILE A 232 6.76 -0.59 8.47
C ILE A 232 8.21 -0.70 7.98
N ALA A 233 9.16 -1.01 8.85
CA ALA A 233 10.57 -1.17 8.47
C ALA A 233 10.75 -2.33 7.47
N ARG A 234 10.12 -3.48 7.71
CA ARG A 234 10.25 -4.68 6.87
C ARG A 234 9.61 -4.49 5.50
N GLY A 235 8.37 -4.03 5.42
CA GLY A 235 7.74 -3.69 4.14
C GLY A 235 8.52 -2.61 3.37
N SER A 236 9.23 -1.70 4.08
CA SER A 236 10.10 -0.72 3.40
C SER A 236 11.40 -1.34 2.86
N VAL A 237 11.80 -2.53 3.32
CA VAL A 237 12.89 -3.30 2.68
C VAL A 237 12.41 -3.87 1.35
N ASP A 238 11.20 -4.44 1.28
CA ASP A 238 10.63 -4.93 0.03
C ASP A 238 10.49 -3.78 -0.98
N VAL A 239 10.00 -2.63 -0.53
CA VAL A 239 9.95 -1.40 -1.35
C VAL A 239 11.34 -0.96 -1.82
N LEU A 240 12.40 -1.09 -1.00
CA LEU A 240 13.77 -0.79 -1.44
C LEU A 240 14.23 -1.71 -2.56
N PHE A 241 13.98 -3.03 -2.43
CA PHE A 241 14.32 -3.98 -3.49
C PHE A 241 13.51 -3.75 -4.76
N ASN A 242 12.23 -3.43 -4.64
CA ASN A 242 11.43 -2.98 -5.78
C ASN A 242 12.11 -1.79 -6.50
N VAL A 243 12.51 -0.75 -5.75
CA VAL A 243 13.22 0.42 -6.34
C VAL A 243 14.45 -0.03 -7.12
N LEU A 244 15.27 -0.91 -6.56
CA LEU A 244 16.50 -1.38 -7.21
C LEU A 244 16.21 -2.14 -8.50
N ILE A 245 15.26 -3.08 -8.47
CA ILE A 245 14.92 -3.94 -9.61
C ILE A 245 14.23 -3.13 -10.72
N ILE A 246 13.25 -2.32 -10.39
CA ILE A 246 12.51 -1.50 -11.37
C ILE A 246 13.41 -0.42 -11.97
N THR A 247 14.31 0.18 -11.17
CA THR A 247 15.29 1.13 -11.71
C THR A 247 16.23 0.44 -12.70
N PHE A 248 16.75 -0.75 -12.39
CA PHE A 248 17.59 -1.52 -13.30
C PHE A 248 16.84 -1.84 -14.61
N THR A 249 15.60 -2.31 -14.51
CA THR A 249 14.75 -2.59 -15.67
C THR A 249 14.50 -1.32 -16.50
N GLY A 250 14.18 -0.22 -15.84
CA GLY A 250 13.97 1.08 -16.50
C GLY A 250 15.22 1.58 -17.21
N VAL A 251 16.40 1.46 -16.58
CA VAL A 251 17.69 1.83 -17.23
C VAL A 251 17.95 0.97 -18.46
N LEU A 252 17.68 -0.34 -18.38
CA LEU A 252 17.82 -1.25 -19.54
C LEU A 252 16.95 -0.77 -20.71
N ILE A 253 15.65 -0.53 -20.47
CA ILE A 253 14.73 -0.03 -21.51
C ILE A 253 15.19 1.34 -22.03
N LEU A 254 15.61 2.25 -21.15
CA LEU A 254 16.07 3.59 -21.52
C LEU A 254 17.28 3.57 -22.44
N VAL A 255 18.20 2.60 -22.27
CA VAL A 255 19.35 2.43 -23.17
C VAL A 255 18.88 2.19 -24.61
N PHE A 256 17.85 1.34 -24.82
CA PHE A 256 17.30 1.09 -26.16
C PHE A 256 16.63 2.34 -26.74
N MET A 257 15.88 3.09 -25.91
CA MET A 257 15.25 4.34 -26.34
C MET A 257 16.29 5.39 -26.78
N VAL A 258 17.30 5.60 -25.93
CA VAL A 258 18.37 6.59 -26.21
C VAL A 258 19.17 6.18 -27.44
N ALA A 259 19.54 4.91 -27.58
CA ALA A 259 20.24 4.42 -28.77
C ALA A 259 19.42 4.71 -30.03
N LYS A 260 18.12 4.41 -30.03
CA LYS A 260 17.23 4.68 -31.19
C LYS A 260 17.12 6.17 -31.51
N ILE A 261 17.01 7.04 -30.50
CA ILE A 261 16.97 8.51 -30.67
C ILE A 261 18.24 9.00 -31.38
N PHE A 262 19.41 8.39 -31.09
CA PHE A 262 20.68 8.73 -31.75
C PHE A 262 20.98 7.94 -33.02
N GLY A 263 19.98 7.24 -33.58
CA GLY A 263 20.08 6.54 -34.87
C GLY A 263 20.66 5.12 -34.79
N HIS A 264 20.83 4.57 -33.58
CA HIS A 264 21.30 3.19 -33.36
C HIS A 264 20.12 2.30 -32.98
N ASP A 265 19.78 1.34 -33.84
CA ASP A 265 18.72 0.38 -33.57
C ASP A 265 19.28 -0.87 -32.87
N LEU A 266 18.98 -0.99 -31.58
CA LEU A 266 19.33 -2.14 -30.74
C LEU A 266 18.15 -3.12 -30.59
N SER A 267 16.99 -2.89 -31.21
CA SER A 267 15.79 -3.70 -31.05
C SER A 267 16.00 -5.19 -31.41
N HIS A 268 16.95 -5.47 -32.31
CA HIS A 268 17.35 -6.83 -32.70
C HIS A 268 18.36 -7.49 -31.75
N SER A 269 18.81 -6.79 -30.70
CA SER A 269 19.69 -7.38 -29.70
C SER A 269 18.93 -8.43 -28.89
N SER A 270 19.55 -9.60 -28.71
CA SER A 270 18.91 -10.69 -27.98
C SER A 270 18.89 -10.40 -26.48
N ILE A 271 17.69 -10.14 -25.94
CA ILE A 271 17.42 -10.19 -24.52
C ILE A 271 16.58 -11.45 -24.28
N ASP A 272 16.97 -12.26 -23.31
CA ASP A 272 16.16 -13.39 -22.89
C ASP A 272 14.86 -12.88 -22.27
N ALA A 273 13.75 -13.04 -23.01
CA ALA A 273 12.45 -12.55 -22.61
C ALA A 273 11.93 -13.22 -21.32
N LEU A 274 12.31 -14.51 -21.08
CA LEU A 274 11.90 -15.23 -19.89
C LEU A 274 12.66 -14.74 -18.66
N LEU A 275 13.99 -14.55 -18.76
CA LEU A 275 14.79 -13.97 -17.69
C LEU A 275 14.33 -12.54 -17.37
N TYR A 276 14.05 -11.73 -18.40
CA TYR A 276 13.49 -10.39 -18.23
C TYR A 276 12.16 -10.41 -17.49
N LYS A 277 11.23 -11.31 -17.86
CA LYS A 277 9.93 -11.46 -17.18
C LYS A 277 10.09 -11.83 -15.71
N ASN A 278 10.97 -12.81 -15.39
CA ASN A 278 11.24 -13.20 -14.01
C ASN A 278 11.79 -12.04 -13.20
N TRP A 279 12.78 -11.34 -13.75
CA TRP A 279 13.38 -10.17 -13.10
C TRP A 279 12.36 -9.06 -12.83
N TYR A 280 11.56 -8.72 -13.83
CA TYR A 280 10.54 -7.67 -13.72
C TYR A 280 9.45 -8.02 -12.71
N TRP A 281 8.93 -9.25 -12.79
CA TRP A 281 7.90 -9.72 -11.86
C TRP A 281 8.42 -9.84 -10.44
N TRP A 282 9.64 -10.29 -10.25
CA TRP A 282 10.25 -10.28 -8.91
C TRP A 282 10.22 -8.86 -8.29
N GLY A 283 10.55 -7.83 -9.07
CA GLY A 283 10.42 -6.44 -8.60
C GLY A 283 8.99 -6.02 -8.30
N LEU A 284 8.01 -6.42 -9.11
CA LEU A 284 6.60 -6.08 -8.88
C LEU A 284 6.00 -6.85 -7.69
N ASP A 285 6.38 -8.11 -7.48
CA ASP A 285 5.93 -8.88 -6.34
C ASP A 285 6.40 -8.27 -5.02
N LEU A 286 7.63 -7.78 -4.95
CA LEU A 286 8.13 -7.08 -3.77
C LEU A 286 7.33 -5.80 -3.43
N VAL A 287 6.65 -5.18 -4.39
CA VAL A 287 5.65 -4.13 -4.11
C VAL A 287 4.40 -4.74 -3.49
N ALA A 288 3.90 -5.83 -4.05
CA ALA A 288 2.70 -6.48 -3.56
C ALA A 288 2.92 -7.00 -2.13
N ASP A 289 4.02 -7.69 -1.87
CA ASP A 289 4.34 -8.23 -0.55
C ASP A 289 4.58 -7.12 0.47
N GLY A 290 5.38 -6.12 0.15
CA GLY A 290 5.62 -4.98 1.03
C GLY A 290 4.37 -4.17 1.31
N LEU A 291 3.61 -3.80 0.26
CA LEU A 291 2.45 -2.92 0.37
C LEU A 291 1.20 -3.66 0.85
N VAL A 292 0.89 -4.81 0.24
CA VAL A 292 -0.39 -5.50 0.45
C VAL A 292 -0.32 -6.48 1.61
N LEU A 293 0.82 -7.13 1.87
CA LEU A 293 0.98 -8.07 2.97
C LEU A 293 1.57 -7.41 4.21
N VAL A 294 2.82 -6.95 4.16
CA VAL A 294 3.56 -6.51 5.36
C VAL A 294 3.01 -5.19 5.92
N PHE A 295 2.78 -4.17 5.08
CA PHE A 295 2.23 -2.88 5.56
C PHE A 295 0.79 -3.01 6.04
N VAL A 296 -0.03 -3.83 5.38
CA VAL A 296 -1.40 -4.10 5.80
C VAL A 296 -1.43 -4.83 7.13
N ALA A 297 -0.61 -5.87 7.32
CA ALA A 297 -0.48 -6.54 8.61
C ALA A 297 -0.06 -5.57 9.71
N GLY A 298 0.91 -4.70 9.44
CA GLY A 298 1.33 -3.64 10.35
C GLY A 298 0.23 -2.65 10.70
N ALA A 299 -0.58 -2.24 9.71
CA ALA A 299 -1.73 -1.37 9.92
C ALA A 299 -2.83 -2.07 10.76
N TRP A 300 -3.07 -3.35 10.52
CA TRP A 300 -4.03 -4.13 11.32
C TRP A 300 -3.60 -4.23 12.78
N TYR A 301 -2.33 -4.53 13.05
CA TYR A 301 -1.81 -4.59 14.41
C TYR A 301 -1.91 -3.23 15.11
N LEU A 302 -1.51 -2.16 14.42
CA LEU A 302 -1.61 -0.81 14.95
C LEU A 302 -3.04 -0.41 15.27
N LEU A 303 -3.95 -0.57 14.30
CA LEU A 303 -5.36 -0.19 14.47
C LEU A 303 -6.04 -1.06 15.54
N ALA A 304 -5.80 -2.38 15.56
CA ALA A 304 -6.35 -3.25 16.59
C ALA A 304 -5.88 -2.82 17.98
N GLN A 305 -4.59 -2.51 18.15
CA GLN A 305 -4.02 -2.04 19.41
C GLN A 305 -4.63 -0.70 19.84
N LEU A 306 -4.71 0.27 18.92
CA LEU A 306 -5.23 1.61 19.21
C LEU A 306 -6.74 1.62 19.45
N ILE A 307 -7.52 0.84 18.70
CA ILE A 307 -8.98 0.76 18.85
C ILE A 307 -9.36 0.04 20.14
N THR A 308 -8.61 -1.01 20.50
CA THR A 308 -8.95 -1.85 21.67
C THR A 308 -8.31 -1.36 22.96
N GLY A 309 -7.25 -0.53 22.87
CA GLY A 309 -6.42 -0.16 24.01
C GLY A 309 -5.67 -1.33 24.66
N ARG A 310 -5.50 -2.45 23.93
CA ARG A 310 -4.86 -3.68 24.43
C ARG A 310 -3.69 -4.07 23.55
N ASP A 311 -2.77 -4.81 24.13
CA ASP A 311 -1.68 -5.42 23.36
C ASP A 311 -2.21 -6.41 22.33
N VAL A 312 -1.50 -6.50 21.22
CA VAL A 312 -1.82 -7.45 20.14
C VAL A 312 -1.70 -8.88 20.67
N PHE A 313 -2.73 -9.67 20.45
CA PHE A 313 -2.71 -11.10 20.80
C PHE A 313 -1.54 -11.80 20.11
N MET A 314 -0.76 -12.57 20.86
CA MET A 314 0.42 -13.26 20.32
C MET A 314 1.41 -12.35 19.57
N ALA A 315 1.67 -11.13 20.06
CA ALA A 315 2.55 -10.14 19.41
C ALA A 315 3.94 -10.72 19.01
N ARG A 316 4.46 -11.69 19.77
CA ARG A 316 5.71 -12.40 19.48
C ARG A 316 5.64 -13.19 18.17
N TRP A 317 4.54 -13.91 17.95
CA TRP A 317 4.29 -14.65 16.72
C TRP A 317 4.02 -13.71 15.55
N ALA A 318 3.35 -12.57 15.78
CA ALA A 318 3.20 -11.51 14.80
C ALA A 318 4.57 -11.00 14.32
N ARG A 319 5.51 -10.76 15.24
CA ARG A 319 6.88 -10.35 14.88
C ARG A 319 7.64 -11.43 14.10
N PHE A 320 7.46 -12.70 14.47
CA PHE A 320 8.06 -13.81 13.76
C PHE A 320 7.47 -13.94 12.34
N ALA A 321 6.15 -13.91 12.21
CA ALA A 321 5.46 -13.97 10.93
C ALA A 321 5.91 -12.86 9.97
N LEU A 322 5.99 -11.61 10.44
CA LEU A 322 6.53 -10.51 9.64
C LEU A 322 8.00 -10.71 9.22
N GLY A 323 8.81 -11.40 10.02
CA GLY A 323 10.19 -11.75 9.66
C GLY A 323 10.26 -12.88 8.66
N LEU A 324 9.36 -13.85 8.78
CA LEU A 324 9.23 -14.95 7.83
C LEU A 324 8.76 -14.43 6.47
N GLU A 325 7.74 -13.53 6.47
CA GLU A 325 7.25 -12.89 5.25
C GLU A 325 8.36 -12.19 4.48
N LEU A 326 9.20 -11.40 5.15
CA LEU A 326 10.34 -10.74 4.51
C LEU A 326 11.30 -11.73 3.82
N VAL A 327 11.49 -12.93 4.37
CA VAL A 327 12.32 -13.96 3.73
C VAL A 327 11.59 -14.60 2.56
N VAL A 328 10.31 -14.87 2.71
CA VAL A 328 9.47 -15.51 1.69
C VAL A 328 9.32 -14.59 0.48
N SER A 329 9.03 -13.31 0.67
CA SER A 329 8.87 -12.34 -0.41
C SER A 329 10.11 -12.20 -1.30
N TRP A 330 11.31 -12.44 -0.76
CA TRP A 330 12.54 -12.43 -1.57
C TRP A 330 12.74 -13.66 -2.43
N THR A 331 11.98 -14.71 -2.22
CA THR A 331 12.07 -15.98 -2.95
C THR A 331 10.97 -16.17 -3.99
N VAL A 332 10.11 -15.17 -4.24
CA VAL A 332 8.98 -15.19 -5.19
C VAL A 332 9.38 -15.07 -6.66
N TRP A 333 10.51 -15.63 -7.06
CA TRP A 333 11.09 -15.46 -8.39
C TRP A 333 10.16 -15.83 -9.55
N SER A 334 9.46 -16.97 -9.48
CA SER A 334 8.60 -17.46 -10.56
C SER A 334 7.11 -17.52 -10.20
N HIS A 335 6.72 -16.87 -9.14
CA HIS A 335 5.35 -16.86 -8.59
C HIS A 335 4.29 -16.51 -9.65
N HIS A 336 4.47 -15.43 -10.41
CA HIS A 336 3.55 -15.04 -11.48
C HIS A 336 3.74 -15.76 -12.81
N LEU A 337 4.71 -16.65 -12.94
CA LEU A 337 5.11 -17.28 -14.20
C LEU A 337 4.97 -18.81 -14.17
N LEU A 338 4.16 -19.37 -13.27
CA LEU A 338 3.92 -20.81 -13.15
C LEU A 338 3.36 -21.42 -14.42
N SER A 339 2.57 -20.65 -15.19
CA SER A 339 2.03 -21.08 -16.48
C SER A 339 3.05 -21.05 -17.63
N ASP A 340 4.20 -20.39 -17.48
CA ASP A 340 5.21 -20.30 -18.51
C ASP A 340 5.96 -21.63 -18.67
N GLN A 341 5.84 -22.27 -19.84
CA GLN A 341 6.33 -23.63 -20.09
C GLN A 341 7.85 -23.78 -19.97
N ALA A 342 8.59 -22.76 -20.39
CA ALA A 342 10.05 -22.80 -20.42
C ALA A 342 10.72 -22.75 -19.03
N GLN A 343 9.96 -22.56 -17.95
CA GLN A 343 10.50 -22.56 -16.59
C GLN A 343 10.86 -23.98 -16.14
N PRO A 344 12.03 -24.19 -15.50
CA PRO A 344 12.37 -25.47 -14.88
C PRO A 344 11.34 -25.88 -13.81
N ALA A 345 10.97 -27.17 -13.78
CA ALA A 345 9.96 -27.67 -12.84
C ALA A 345 10.33 -27.39 -11.37
N ALA A 346 11.59 -27.60 -10.98
CA ALA A 346 12.06 -27.33 -9.62
C ALA A 346 11.91 -25.86 -9.21
N LEU A 347 12.12 -24.94 -10.17
CA LEU A 347 11.92 -23.51 -9.92
C LEU A 347 10.45 -23.18 -9.74
N LYS A 348 9.55 -23.71 -10.56
CA LYS A 348 8.10 -23.55 -10.42
C LYS A 348 7.60 -24.06 -9.07
N MET A 349 8.01 -25.26 -8.68
CA MET A 349 7.63 -25.85 -7.39
C MET A 349 8.18 -25.04 -6.21
N GLY A 350 9.47 -24.70 -6.23
CA GLY A 350 10.14 -24.02 -5.12
C GLY A 350 9.71 -22.56 -4.95
N SER A 351 10.00 -21.72 -5.93
CA SER A 351 9.73 -20.29 -5.83
C SER A 351 8.34 -19.88 -6.32
N GLY A 352 7.59 -20.79 -6.89
CA GLY A 352 6.20 -20.56 -7.28
C GLY A 352 5.21 -21.18 -6.28
N GLU A 353 4.95 -22.49 -6.38
CA GLU A 353 3.90 -23.15 -5.59
C GLU A 353 4.17 -23.08 -4.08
N PHE A 354 5.39 -23.49 -3.65
CA PHE A 354 5.74 -23.55 -2.23
C PHE A 354 5.77 -22.17 -1.57
N VAL A 355 6.39 -21.18 -2.22
CA VAL A 355 6.47 -19.80 -1.69
C VAL A 355 5.09 -19.19 -1.59
N THR A 356 4.25 -19.31 -2.64
CA THR A 356 2.85 -18.82 -2.61
C THR A 356 2.04 -19.43 -1.46
N ALA A 357 2.24 -20.71 -1.17
CA ALA A 357 1.59 -21.36 -0.04
C ALA A 357 2.08 -20.81 1.32
N PHE A 358 3.35 -20.43 1.41
CA PHE A 358 3.93 -19.82 2.62
C PHE A 358 3.44 -18.41 2.89
N GLU A 359 3.27 -17.55 1.88
CA GLU A 359 2.68 -16.21 2.00
C GLU A 359 1.29 -16.29 2.64
N LEU A 360 0.51 -17.30 2.25
CA LEU A 360 -0.79 -17.56 2.86
C LEU A 360 -0.71 -17.80 4.37
N ILE A 361 0.30 -18.56 4.84
CA ILE A 361 0.46 -18.86 6.26
C ILE A 361 0.78 -17.58 7.04
N THR A 362 1.69 -16.75 6.53
CA THR A 362 2.11 -15.51 7.19
C THR A 362 0.98 -14.50 7.24
N GLN A 363 0.27 -14.29 6.14
CA GLN A 363 -0.87 -13.37 6.06
C GLN A 363 -2.09 -13.91 6.84
N GLY A 364 -2.35 -15.21 6.77
CA GLY A 364 -3.40 -15.86 7.56
C GLY A 364 -3.17 -15.73 9.07
N LEU A 365 -1.90 -15.80 9.50
CA LEU A 365 -1.54 -15.57 10.89
C LEU A 365 -1.77 -14.11 11.31
N ALA A 366 -1.45 -13.14 10.45
CA ALA A 366 -1.73 -11.73 10.69
C ALA A 366 -3.23 -11.46 10.82
N PHE A 367 -4.04 -12.03 9.94
CA PHE A 367 -5.49 -11.98 9.99
C PHE A 367 -6.02 -12.57 11.30
N PHE A 368 -5.61 -13.79 11.64
CA PHE A 368 -6.03 -14.48 12.86
C PHE A 368 -5.69 -13.69 14.13
N ILE A 369 -4.46 -13.24 14.26
CA ILE A 369 -3.99 -12.46 15.41
C ILE A 369 -4.82 -11.19 15.59
N THR A 370 -5.08 -10.47 14.49
CA THR A 370 -5.89 -9.25 14.50
C THR A 370 -7.34 -9.54 14.93
N MET A 371 -7.95 -10.56 14.33
CA MET A 371 -9.32 -10.95 14.66
C MET A 371 -9.45 -11.37 16.14
N VAL A 372 -8.51 -12.15 16.66
CA VAL A 372 -8.53 -12.56 18.08
C VAL A 372 -8.29 -11.36 19.01
N THR A 373 -7.44 -10.41 18.62
CA THR A 373 -7.23 -9.17 19.39
C THR A 373 -8.53 -8.39 19.52
N LEU A 374 -9.24 -8.18 18.42
CA LEU A 374 -10.55 -7.52 18.40
C LEU A 374 -11.60 -8.32 19.19
N TRP A 375 -11.64 -9.64 19.00
CA TRP A 375 -12.57 -10.52 19.69
C TRP A 375 -12.43 -10.46 21.21
N LYS A 376 -11.21 -10.52 21.74
CA LYS A 376 -10.92 -10.47 23.17
C LYS A 376 -11.23 -9.10 23.80
N ALA A 377 -11.33 -8.06 23.01
CA ALA A 377 -11.61 -6.69 23.49
C ALA A 377 -13.12 -6.34 23.51
N ARG A 378 -14.00 -7.28 23.11
CA ARG A 378 -15.45 -7.02 23.12
C ARG A 378 -16.00 -6.74 24.52
N PRO A 379 -17.07 -5.90 24.64
CA PRO A 379 -17.79 -5.22 23.57
C PRO A 379 -17.00 -4.03 22.97
N LEU A 380 -17.03 -3.87 21.64
CA LEU A 380 -16.37 -2.80 20.91
C LEU A 380 -17.41 -1.80 20.39
N GLN A 381 -17.11 -0.51 20.50
CA GLN A 381 -17.89 0.52 19.81
C GLN A 381 -17.61 0.49 18.31
N MET A 382 -18.67 0.46 17.51
CA MET A 382 -18.57 0.41 16.05
C MET A 382 -18.27 1.80 15.46
N THR A 383 -17.02 2.22 15.60
CA THR A 383 -16.48 3.47 15.03
C THR A 383 -16.15 3.30 13.54
N PHE A 384 -15.95 4.40 12.80
CA PHE A 384 -15.54 4.30 11.38
C PHE A 384 -14.21 3.59 11.19
N PRO A 385 -13.15 3.87 11.97
CA PRO A 385 -11.92 3.10 11.87
C PRO A 385 -12.16 1.58 12.03
N LEU A 386 -12.96 1.17 13.00
CA LEU A 386 -13.27 -0.25 13.21
C LEU A 386 -14.09 -0.85 12.07
N LYS A 387 -15.11 -0.12 11.55
CA LYS A 387 -15.89 -0.59 10.40
C LYS A 387 -15.01 -0.85 9.18
N PHE A 388 -14.17 0.11 8.83
CA PHE A 388 -13.27 0.00 7.68
C PHE A 388 -12.17 -1.05 7.90
N LEU A 389 -11.67 -1.22 9.12
CA LEU A 389 -10.75 -2.31 9.47
C LEU A 389 -11.40 -3.68 9.24
N ILE A 390 -12.63 -3.89 9.72
CA ILE A 390 -13.39 -5.13 9.49
C ILE A 390 -13.63 -5.34 7.98
N GLY A 391 -13.96 -4.27 7.24
CA GLY A 391 -14.10 -4.33 5.78
C GLY A 391 -12.80 -4.75 5.09
N GLY A 392 -11.65 -4.22 5.50
CA GLY A 392 -10.33 -4.61 4.99
C GLY A 392 -10.00 -6.08 5.29
N LEU A 393 -10.25 -6.53 6.51
CA LEU A 393 -10.10 -7.95 6.89
C LEU A 393 -10.99 -8.86 6.04
N LEU A 394 -12.25 -8.47 5.81
CA LEU A 394 -13.17 -9.22 4.94
C LEU A 394 -12.67 -9.27 3.50
N GLY A 395 -12.12 -8.15 2.97
CA GLY A 395 -11.54 -8.09 1.64
C GLY A 395 -10.42 -9.12 1.45
N PHE A 396 -9.51 -9.22 2.39
CA PHE A 396 -8.47 -10.25 2.35
C PHE A 396 -9.02 -11.66 2.47
N ALA A 397 -9.98 -11.89 3.37
CA ALA A 397 -10.62 -13.20 3.51
C ALA A 397 -11.30 -13.68 2.22
N LEU A 398 -11.82 -12.76 1.40
CA LEU A 398 -12.43 -13.06 0.12
C LEU A 398 -11.41 -13.19 -1.03
N ALA A 399 -10.31 -12.42 -0.99
CA ALA A 399 -9.28 -12.44 -2.04
C ALA A 399 -8.33 -13.63 -1.94
N VAL A 400 -8.04 -14.09 -0.72
CA VAL A 400 -7.08 -15.17 -0.43
C VAL A 400 -7.43 -16.48 -1.15
N PRO A 401 -8.68 -17.00 -1.15
CA PRO A 401 -8.99 -18.24 -1.86
C PRO A 401 -8.64 -18.18 -3.36
N ALA A 402 -8.89 -17.04 -4.01
CA ALA A 402 -8.55 -16.86 -5.42
C ALA A 402 -7.03 -16.82 -5.65
N GLY A 403 -6.26 -16.32 -4.68
CA GLY A 403 -4.79 -16.34 -4.68
C GLY A 403 -4.23 -17.75 -4.48
N ILE A 404 -4.78 -18.52 -3.52
CA ILE A 404 -4.37 -19.93 -3.28
C ILE A 404 -4.52 -20.79 -4.54
N MET A 405 -5.59 -20.59 -5.29
CA MET A 405 -5.79 -21.31 -6.57
C MET A 405 -4.66 -21.03 -7.57
N GLN A 406 -3.93 -19.94 -7.43
CA GLN A 406 -2.78 -19.61 -8.27
C GLN A 406 -1.49 -20.34 -7.84
N ALA A 407 -1.44 -20.91 -6.62
CA ALA A 407 -0.32 -21.73 -6.18
C ALA A 407 -0.28 -23.12 -6.85
N ASP A 408 -1.42 -23.62 -7.34
CA ASP A 408 -1.48 -24.84 -8.13
C ASP A 408 -1.13 -24.54 -9.60
N ALA A 409 -0.10 -25.19 -10.14
CA ALA A 409 0.37 -24.94 -11.52
C ALA A 409 -0.69 -25.25 -12.58
N GLY A 410 -1.58 -26.22 -12.33
CA GLY A 410 -2.68 -26.57 -13.23
C GLY A 410 -3.74 -25.48 -13.27
N LEU A 411 -4.23 -25.03 -12.12
CA LEU A 411 -5.19 -23.95 -11.99
C LEU A 411 -4.60 -22.61 -12.46
N ASN A 412 -3.32 -22.34 -12.14
CA ASN A 412 -2.61 -21.17 -12.63
C ASN A 412 -2.61 -21.10 -14.15
N ARG A 413 -2.33 -22.23 -14.83
CA ARG A 413 -2.33 -22.28 -16.30
C ARG A 413 -3.68 -21.89 -16.91
N VAL A 414 -4.79 -22.27 -16.28
CA VAL A 414 -6.14 -21.99 -16.77
C VAL A 414 -6.59 -20.59 -16.39
N LEU A 415 -6.34 -20.15 -15.16
CA LEU A 415 -6.98 -18.97 -14.57
C LEU A 415 -6.10 -17.71 -14.55
N HIS A 416 -4.75 -17.86 -14.52
CA HIS A 416 -3.85 -16.72 -14.30
C HIS A 416 -3.92 -15.66 -15.39
N ASN A 417 -4.15 -16.05 -16.64
CA ASN A 417 -4.29 -15.11 -17.75
C ASN A 417 -5.73 -14.67 -18.02
N THR A 418 -6.67 -14.95 -17.13
CA THR A 418 -8.06 -14.53 -17.24
C THR A 418 -8.40 -13.39 -16.26
N GLN A 419 -9.63 -12.88 -16.34
CA GLN A 419 -10.16 -11.90 -15.38
C GLN A 419 -10.34 -12.46 -13.96
N TRP A 420 -10.18 -13.78 -13.77
CA TRP A 420 -10.20 -14.39 -12.44
C TRP A 420 -9.10 -13.85 -11.53
N ILE A 421 -7.84 -13.77 -12.01
CA ILE A 421 -6.77 -13.21 -11.19
C ILE A 421 -6.96 -11.70 -10.97
N VAL A 422 -7.50 -11.00 -11.97
CA VAL A 422 -7.67 -9.54 -11.90
C VAL A 422 -8.78 -9.15 -10.93
N GLY A 423 -9.95 -9.79 -11.01
CA GLY A 423 -11.13 -9.46 -10.21
C GLY A 423 -11.01 -9.97 -8.76
N PRO A 424 -11.29 -11.26 -8.52
CA PRO A 424 -11.38 -11.82 -7.17
C PRO A 424 -10.10 -11.72 -6.35
N HIS A 425 -8.93 -11.86 -7.00
CA HIS A 425 -7.65 -11.79 -6.27
C HIS A 425 -7.15 -10.35 -6.18
N VAL A 426 -6.73 -9.73 -7.29
CA VAL A 426 -6.06 -8.42 -7.25
C VAL A 426 -7.02 -7.30 -6.81
N HIS A 427 -8.18 -7.15 -7.46
CA HIS A 427 -9.06 -6.02 -7.14
C HIS A 427 -9.71 -6.15 -5.77
N VAL A 428 -10.12 -7.35 -5.34
CA VAL A 428 -10.68 -7.52 -3.99
C VAL A 428 -9.61 -7.31 -2.92
N ALA A 429 -8.38 -7.83 -3.11
CA ALA A 429 -7.27 -7.58 -2.19
C ALA A 429 -6.92 -6.07 -2.09
N VAL A 430 -6.82 -5.39 -3.24
CA VAL A 430 -6.40 -3.98 -3.29
C VAL A 430 -7.55 -3.04 -2.92
N LEU A 431 -8.72 -3.16 -3.54
CA LEU A 431 -9.83 -2.20 -3.31
C LEU A 431 -10.54 -2.43 -1.98
N VAL A 432 -10.76 -3.68 -1.60
CA VAL A 432 -11.44 -3.97 -0.34
C VAL A 432 -10.41 -4.18 0.77
N GLY A 433 -9.45 -5.06 0.58
CA GLY A 433 -8.42 -5.38 1.58
C GLY A 433 -7.55 -4.18 1.96
N LEU A 434 -6.70 -3.76 1.04
CA LEU A 434 -5.75 -2.66 1.26
C LEU A 434 -6.47 -1.31 1.44
N THR A 435 -7.32 -0.91 0.48
CA THR A 435 -7.89 0.44 0.48
C THR A 435 -8.81 0.68 1.67
N MET A 436 -9.64 -0.29 2.09
CA MET A 436 -10.44 -0.13 3.31
C MET A 436 -9.56 -0.10 4.57
N THR A 437 -8.45 -0.84 4.62
CA THR A 437 -7.46 -0.73 5.70
C THR A 437 -6.84 0.67 5.73
N LEU A 438 -6.50 1.24 4.57
CA LEU A 438 -5.99 2.61 4.49
C LEU A 438 -7.05 3.64 4.91
N TYR A 439 -8.31 3.47 4.53
CA TYR A 439 -9.39 4.32 5.03
C TYR A 439 -9.60 4.19 6.54
N ALA A 440 -9.47 2.96 7.10
CA ALA A 440 -9.48 2.80 8.55
C ALA A 440 -8.40 3.64 9.23
N ALA A 441 -7.18 3.61 8.68
CA ALA A 441 -6.07 4.42 9.17
C ALA A 441 -6.31 5.92 8.97
N VAL A 442 -6.85 6.35 7.83
CA VAL A 442 -7.20 7.76 7.57
C VAL A 442 -8.27 8.24 8.54
N TYR A 443 -9.37 7.52 8.72
CA TYR A 443 -10.42 7.90 9.68
C TYR A 443 -9.91 7.94 11.12
N PHE A 444 -8.94 7.09 11.47
CA PHE A 444 -8.29 7.11 12.77
C PHE A 444 -7.35 8.32 12.94
N LEU A 445 -6.50 8.57 11.94
CA LEU A 445 -5.49 9.63 11.99
C LEU A 445 -6.06 11.02 11.73
N PHE A 446 -7.18 11.14 11.04
CA PHE A 446 -7.74 12.41 10.61
C PHE A 446 -7.93 13.41 11.77
N PRO A 447 -8.54 13.04 12.91
CA PRO A 447 -8.62 13.95 14.06
C PRO A 447 -7.24 14.35 14.60
N ILE A 448 -6.25 13.45 14.56
CA ILE A 448 -4.88 13.71 15.05
C ILE A 448 -4.17 14.73 14.14
N VAL A 449 -4.24 14.51 12.83
CA VAL A 449 -3.56 15.40 11.86
C VAL A 449 -4.29 16.72 11.62
N THR A 450 -5.53 16.85 12.09
CA THR A 450 -6.35 18.07 11.95
C THR A 450 -6.62 18.78 13.28
N ASN A 451 -5.92 18.41 14.36
CA ASN A 451 -6.12 18.98 15.71
C ASN A 451 -7.57 18.88 16.21
N GLY A 452 -8.21 17.72 15.99
CA GLY A 452 -9.53 17.40 16.53
C GLY A 452 -10.72 17.77 15.63
N ALA A 453 -10.52 17.98 14.31
CA ALA A 453 -11.65 18.23 13.42
C ALA A 453 -12.61 17.02 13.37
N GLU A 454 -13.88 17.27 13.64
CA GLU A 454 -14.93 16.26 13.52
C GLU A 454 -15.48 16.18 12.09
N LEU A 455 -15.81 14.97 11.65
CA LEU A 455 -16.40 14.77 10.33
C LEU A 455 -17.73 15.53 10.19
N TRP A 456 -17.87 16.27 9.10
CA TRP A 456 -19.05 17.03 8.77
C TRP A 456 -20.32 16.15 8.73
N SER A 457 -20.23 14.94 8.20
CA SER A 457 -21.37 14.03 8.06
C SER A 457 -21.03 12.56 8.34
N LYS A 458 -21.53 12.04 9.45
CA LYS A 458 -21.50 10.60 9.75
C LYS A 458 -22.34 9.78 8.76
N LYS A 459 -23.38 10.36 8.13
CA LYS A 459 -24.19 9.71 7.10
C LYS A 459 -23.35 9.47 5.84
N LEU A 460 -22.62 10.48 5.34
CA LEU A 460 -21.71 10.31 4.21
C LEU A 460 -20.63 9.28 4.48
N ALA A 461 -20.07 9.24 5.68
CA ALA A 461 -19.08 8.24 6.04
C ALA A 461 -19.67 6.80 6.02
N ASN A 462 -20.96 6.62 6.39
CA ASN A 462 -21.65 5.34 6.25
C ASN A 462 -21.94 4.98 4.78
N VAL A 463 -22.35 5.94 3.96
CA VAL A 463 -22.53 5.72 2.51
C VAL A 463 -21.19 5.33 1.89
N HIS A 464 -20.12 6.05 2.18
CA HIS A 464 -18.75 5.72 1.76
C HIS A 464 -18.41 4.26 2.09
N PHE A 465 -18.62 3.83 3.34
CA PHE A 465 -18.33 2.46 3.77
C PHE A 465 -19.07 1.41 2.92
N TRP A 466 -20.39 1.54 2.83
CA TRP A 466 -21.22 0.51 2.17
C TRP A 466 -21.05 0.50 0.66
N THR A 467 -20.97 1.66 0.01
CA THR A 467 -20.77 1.73 -1.44
C THR A 467 -19.38 1.24 -1.83
N HIS A 468 -18.37 1.49 -0.99
CA HIS A 468 -17.02 0.97 -1.21
C HIS A 468 -16.96 -0.56 -1.06
N LEU A 469 -17.51 -1.09 0.03
CA LEU A 469 -17.51 -2.52 0.31
C LEU A 469 -18.26 -3.31 -0.77
N VAL A 470 -19.50 -2.90 -1.07
CA VAL A 470 -20.35 -3.58 -2.05
C VAL A 470 -19.79 -3.40 -3.47
N GLY A 471 -19.34 -2.19 -3.81
CA GLY A 471 -18.75 -1.90 -5.12
C GLY A 471 -17.48 -2.70 -5.39
N GLY A 472 -16.56 -2.77 -4.42
CA GLY A 472 -15.30 -3.49 -4.56
C GLY A 472 -15.50 -5.01 -4.66
N ILE A 473 -16.34 -5.60 -3.79
CA ILE A 473 -16.66 -7.03 -3.84
C ILE A 473 -17.42 -7.35 -5.13
N GLY A 474 -18.44 -6.57 -5.49
CA GLY A 474 -19.25 -6.80 -6.69
C GLY A 474 -18.43 -6.74 -7.96
N MET A 475 -17.56 -5.72 -8.10
CA MET A 475 -16.68 -5.61 -9.26
C MET A 475 -15.74 -6.81 -9.37
N GLY A 476 -15.11 -7.22 -8.26
CA GLY A 476 -14.26 -8.40 -8.24
C GLY A 476 -15.00 -9.68 -8.61
N ALA A 477 -16.22 -9.88 -8.07
CA ALA A 477 -17.03 -11.06 -8.34
C ALA A 477 -17.44 -11.15 -9.83
N PHE A 478 -17.94 -10.07 -10.43
CA PHE A 478 -18.39 -10.09 -11.84
C PHE A 478 -17.23 -10.23 -12.81
N MET A 479 -16.07 -9.61 -12.54
CA MET A 479 -14.86 -9.87 -13.30
C MET A 479 -14.40 -11.33 -13.15
N GLY A 480 -14.52 -11.89 -11.93
CA GLY A 480 -14.21 -13.31 -11.68
C GLY A 480 -15.12 -14.26 -12.46
N MET A 481 -16.42 -13.96 -12.54
CA MET A 481 -17.36 -14.74 -13.36
C MET A 481 -16.95 -14.74 -14.84
N ALA A 482 -16.62 -13.57 -15.40
CA ALA A 482 -16.11 -13.48 -16.76
C ALA A 482 -14.80 -14.27 -16.93
N GLY A 483 -13.90 -14.22 -15.94
CA GLY A 483 -12.65 -14.99 -15.95
C GLY A 483 -12.86 -16.51 -15.96
N LEU A 484 -13.84 -17.01 -15.19
CA LEU A 484 -14.21 -18.44 -15.20
C LEU A 484 -14.81 -18.89 -16.55
N GLN A 485 -15.43 -17.97 -17.28
CA GLN A 485 -15.93 -18.19 -18.63
C GLN A 485 -14.83 -18.07 -19.71
N GLY A 486 -13.60 -17.75 -19.34
CA GLY A 486 -12.45 -17.66 -20.23
C GLY A 486 -12.08 -16.24 -20.69
N MET A 487 -12.70 -15.19 -20.16
CA MET A 487 -12.32 -13.81 -20.50
C MET A 487 -10.87 -13.54 -20.11
N LEU A 488 -10.04 -13.25 -21.10
CA LEU A 488 -8.61 -12.97 -20.90
C LEU A 488 -8.41 -11.58 -20.27
N ARG A 489 -7.39 -11.46 -19.44
CA ARG A 489 -6.91 -10.16 -18.96
C ARG A 489 -6.09 -9.45 -20.05
N ARG A 490 -6.02 -8.12 -20.00
CA ARG A 490 -5.22 -7.32 -20.94
C ARG A 490 -5.61 -7.51 -22.42
N HIS A 491 -6.86 -7.83 -22.66
CA HIS A 491 -7.43 -8.04 -23.97
C HIS A 491 -8.62 -7.11 -24.20
N VAL A 492 -8.86 -6.73 -25.46
CA VAL A 492 -10.05 -5.98 -25.88
C VAL A 492 -11.00 -6.95 -26.57
N TYR A 493 -12.26 -6.94 -26.16
CA TYR A 493 -13.32 -7.70 -26.77
C TYR A 493 -14.21 -6.76 -27.57
N THR A 494 -14.47 -7.07 -28.83
CA THR A 494 -15.25 -6.24 -29.76
C THR A 494 -16.61 -6.83 -30.10
N ASP A 495 -16.84 -8.10 -29.76
CA ASP A 495 -18.05 -8.89 -30.04
C ASP A 495 -19.13 -8.82 -28.94
N GLY A 496 -18.75 -8.32 -27.76
CA GLY A 496 -19.65 -8.25 -26.61
C GLY A 496 -19.89 -9.59 -25.90
N GLU A 497 -19.01 -10.59 -26.09
CA GLU A 497 -19.12 -11.93 -25.50
C GLU A 497 -19.34 -11.90 -24.00
N PHE A 498 -18.64 -10.99 -23.26
CA PHE A 498 -18.73 -10.86 -21.79
C PHE A 498 -19.49 -9.60 -21.35
N ARG A 499 -20.45 -9.17 -22.16
CA ARG A 499 -21.13 -7.89 -21.98
C ARG A 499 -21.81 -7.75 -20.63
N TRP A 500 -22.52 -8.77 -20.17
CA TRP A 500 -23.29 -8.69 -18.93
C TRP A 500 -22.40 -8.61 -17.71
N GLU A 501 -21.36 -9.41 -17.65
CA GLU A 501 -20.37 -9.38 -16.58
C GLU A 501 -19.68 -8.02 -16.50
N MET A 502 -19.36 -7.44 -17.66
CA MET A 502 -18.73 -6.12 -17.73
C MET A 502 -19.69 -4.98 -17.39
N ILE A 503 -20.99 -5.08 -17.72
CA ILE A 503 -22.01 -4.12 -17.26
C ILE A 503 -22.10 -4.17 -15.73
N LEU A 504 -22.23 -5.35 -15.15
CA LEU A 504 -22.33 -5.50 -13.70
C LEU A 504 -21.06 -5.08 -12.96
N ALA A 505 -19.89 -5.34 -13.56
CA ALA A 505 -18.61 -4.85 -13.04
C ALA A 505 -18.52 -3.31 -13.14
N ALA A 506 -19.00 -2.69 -14.22
CA ALA A 506 -19.05 -1.24 -14.38
C ALA A 506 -20.01 -0.56 -13.38
N VAL A 507 -21.19 -1.14 -13.17
CA VAL A 507 -22.15 -0.67 -12.15
C VAL A 507 -21.51 -0.74 -10.76
N SER A 508 -20.86 -1.85 -10.44
CA SER A 508 -20.15 -2.03 -9.17
C SER A 508 -19.00 -1.03 -9.02
N GLY A 509 -18.21 -0.81 -10.09
CA GLY A 509 -17.16 0.21 -10.13
C GLY A 509 -17.70 1.63 -9.93
N SER A 510 -18.90 1.93 -10.42
CA SER A 510 -19.57 3.22 -10.19
C SER A 510 -19.89 3.46 -8.71
N LEU A 511 -20.17 2.41 -7.94
CA LEU A 511 -20.31 2.52 -6.48
C LEU A 511 -19.01 2.95 -5.80
N LEU A 512 -17.84 2.53 -6.31
CA LEU A 512 -16.54 3.00 -5.81
C LEU A 512 -16.34 4.50 -6.09
N ALA A 513 -16.77 5.00 -7.27
CA ALA A 513 -16.74 6.42 -7.56
C ALA A 513 -17.66 7.22 -6.62
N VAL A 514 -18.86 6.69 -6.32
CA VAL A 514 -19.77 7.29 -5.31
C VAL A 514 -19.13 7.26 -3.92
N ALA A 515 -18.48 6.17 -3.52
CA ALA A 515 -17.78 6.06 -2.25
C ALA A 515 -16.71 7.14 -2.12
N LEU A 516 -15.86 7.28 -3.13
CA LEU A 516 -14.81 8.30 -3.17
C LEU A 516 -15.39 9.72 -3.13
N ALA A 517 -16.43 10.00 -3.91
CA ALA A 517 -17.11 11.29 -3.88
C ALA A 517 -17.67 11.62 -2.49
N CYS A 518 -18.34 10.68 -1.83
CA CYS A 518 -18.83 10.84 -0.46
C CYS A 518 -17.70 11.14 0.53
N PHE A 519 -16.57 10.44 0.39
CA PHE A 519 -15.39 10.69 1.23
C PHE A 519 -14.80 12.08 0.99
N LEU A 520 -14.55 12.45 -0.26
CA LEU A 520 -13.99 13.76 -0.63
C LEU A 520 -14.89 14.92 -0.18
N ILE A 521 -16.19 14.83 -0.43
CA ILE A 521 -17.16 15.82 0.03
C ILE A 521 -17.10 15.95 1.55
N ASN A 522 -17.08 14.84 2.26
CA ASN A 522 -17.06 14.85 3.73
C ASN A 522 -15.78 15.53 4.27
N ILE A 523 -14.62 15.20 3.70
CA ILE A 523 -13.34 15.82 4.09
C ILE A 523 -13.32 17.32 3.75
N VAL A 524 -13.70 17.71 2.54
CA VAL A 524 -13.71 19.12 2.11
C VAL A 524 -14.69 19.94 2.96
N MET A 525 -15.87 19.42 3.26
CA MET A 525 -16.85 20.08 4.10
C MET A 525 -16.40 20.16 5.57
N THR A 526 -15.66 19.16 6.06
CA THR A 526 -15.06 19.20 7.40
C THR A 526 -14.00 20.30 7.53
N LEU A 527 -13.10 20.38 6.54
CA LEU A 527 -12.01 21.35 6.56
C LEU A 527 -12.48 22.76 6.13
N GLY A 528 -13.56 22.85 5.39
CA GLY A 528 -13.96 24.03 4.63
C GLY A 528 -12.98 24.33 3.48
N LEU A 529 -13.44 24.98 2.42
CA LEU A 529 -12.61 25.25 1.24
C LEU A 529 -11.35 26.06 1.58
N LYS A 530 -11.48 27.11 2.41
CA LYS A 530 -10.33 27.92 2.88
C LYS A 530 -9.34 27.10 3.70
N GLY A 531 -9.85 26.19 4.54
CA GLY A 531 -9.01 25.30 5.33
C GLY A 531 -8.27 24.28 4.47
N ALA A 532 -8.95 23.66 3.50
CA ALA A 532 -8.35 22.73 2.56
C ALA A 532 -7.24 23.41 1.72
N LEU A 533 -7.48 24.60 1.18
CA LEU A 533 -6.47 25.38 0.47
C LEU A 533 -5.33 25.85 1.40
N GLY A 534 -5.63 26.14 2.67
CA GLY A 534 -4.66 26.53 3.68
C GLY A 534 -3.61 25.47 4.02
N ILE A 535 -3.85 24.18 3.68
CA ILE A 535 -2.86 23.11 3.81
C ILE A 535 -1.63 23.39 2.91
N PHE A 536 -1.83 24.03 1.79
CA PHE A 536 -0.77 24.34 0.81
C PHE A 536 -0.01 25.64 1.12
N THR A 537 -0.49 26.45 2.08
CA THR A 537 0.23 27.65 2.51
C THR A 537 1.37 27.33 3.47
N ARG A 538 2.39 28.21 3.55
CA ARG A 538 3.47 28.07 4.54
C ARG A 538 2.91 28.14 5.96
N SER A 539 3.44 27.33 6.86
CA SER A 539 3.18 27.44 8.30
C SER A 539 3.89 28.67 8.86
N ALA A 540 3.21 29.41 9.74
CA ALA A 540 3.73 30.66 10.28
C ALA A 540 4.93 30.50 11.24
N SER A 541 5.24 29.30 11.72
CA SER A 541 6.37 29.06 12.64
C SER A 541 7.12 27.77 12.35
N PRO A 542 8.46 27.82 12.28
CA PRO A 542 9.30 26.63 12.30
C PRO A 542 9.54 26.07 13.71
N SER A 543 8.97 26.65 14.73
CA SER A 543 9.25 26.33 16.12
C SER A 543 8.48 25.08 16.58
N SER A 544 9.24 24.12 17.04
CA SER A 544 8.90 22.82 17.60
C SER A 544 8.40 21.77 16.59
N GLU A 545 9.36 20.98 16.09
CA GLU A 545 9.17 19.70 15.40
C GLU A 545 8.64 18.59 16.35
N ILE A 546 8.00 18.96 17.47
CA ILE A 546 7.38 18.00 18.39
C ILE A 546 6.08 17.55 17.77
N VAL A 547 5.96 16.25 17.51
CA VAL A 547 4.72 15.64 17.05
C VAL A 547 3.62 15.90 18.08
N PRO A 548 2.48 16.53 17.71
CA PRO A 548 1.38 16.71 18.64
C PRO A 548 0.94 15.35 19.20
N GLY A 549 0.85 15.23 20.50
CA GLY A 549 0.52 13.98 21.19
C GLY A 549 1.71 13.21 21.76
N SER A 550 2.96 13.70 21.63
CA SER A 550 4.10 13.10 22.33
C SER A 550 3.91 13.13 23.85
N ASP A 551 3.26 14.15 24.39
CA ASP A 551 2.92 14.26 25.81
C ASP A 551 1.81 13.28 26.21
N LEU A 552 0.90 12.93 25.30
CA LEU A 552 -0.15 11.92 25.52
C LEU A 552 0.42 10.49 25.55
N ALA A 553 1.48 10.22 24.78
CA ALA A 553 2.17 8.94 24.81
C ALA A 553 3.02 8.74 26.07
N VAL A 554 3.50 9.81 26.72
CA VAL A 554 4.21 9.75 28.01
C VAL A 554 3.26 9.33 29.13
N GLN A 555 2.03 9.84 29.16
CA GLN A 555 1.05 9.46 30.19
C GLN A 555 0.60 7.99 30.12
N ALA A 556 0.67 7.35 28.94
CA ALA A 556 0.30 5.95 28.79
C ALA A 556 1.36 4.95 29.28
N THR A 557 2.57 5.40 29.58
CA THR A 557 3.69 4.53 30.03
C THR A 557 4.08 4.75 31.50
N ASP A 558 3.62 5.83 32.14
CA ASP A 558 4.00 6.17 33.52
C ASP A 558 3.04 5.61 34.59
N GLU A 559 1.92 4.99 34.22
CA GLU A 559 1.06 4.24 35.12
C GLU A 559 1.41 2.72 35.09
N ALA A 560 2.63 2.36 35.37
CA ALA A 560 2.93 1.02 35.88
C ALA A 560 2.54 0.99 37.37
N PRO A 561 1.74 0.02 37.83
CA PRO A 561 1.37 -0.05 39.25
C PRO A 561 2.64 -0.18 40.09
N ALA A 562 2.78 0.70 41.07
CA ALA A 562 3.79 0.56 42.11
C ALA A 562 3.65 -0.83 42.73
N THR A 563 4.69 -1.63 42.63
CA THR A 563 4.80 -2.87 43.39
C THR A 563 4.91 -2.47 44.87
N GLU A 564 3.83 -2.71 45.62
CA GLU A 564 3.89 -2.75 47.08
C GLU A 564 5.01 -3.74 47.48
N SER A 565 6.07 -3.22 48.04
CA SER A 565 7.05 -3.99 48.77
C SER A 565 6.43 -4.44 50.08
N THR A 566 5.93 -5.67 50.15
CA THR A 566 5.65 -6.32 51.41
C THR A 566 6.97 -6.62 52.08
N GLU A 567 7.34 -5.79 53.08
CA GLU A 567 8.31 -6.13 54.13
C GLU A 567 7.76 -7.36 54.89
N THR A 568 8.43 -8.49 54.74
CA THR A 568 8.23 -9.62 55.66
C THR A 568 9.13 -9.39 56.83
N GLU A 569 8.53 -8.99 57.98
CA GLU A 569 9.13 -9.13 59.30
C GLU A 569 9.47 -10.59 59.55
N SER A 570 10.73 -10.81 59.88
CA SER A 570 11.21 -12.06 60.50
C SER A 570 10.82 -12.07 61.96
N THR A 571 10.02 -13.01 62.39
CA THR A 571 9.95 -13.40 63.81
C THR A 571 10.38 -14.86 63.94
N ASP A 572 11.42 -15.01 64.77
CA ASP A 572 11.90 -16.27 65.28
C ASP A 572 10.79 -17.07 66.01
N ALA A 573 10.73 -18.37 65.73
CA ALA A 573 10.55 -19.46 66.70
C ALA A 573 10.70 -20.82 65.98
#